data_e651fd7796dd731d16e0bf7b33a526f0
#
_entry.id   e651fd7796dd731d16e0bf7b33a526f0
#
_cell.length_a   1.000
_cell.length_b   1.000
_cell.length_c   1.000
_cell.angle_alpha   90.00
_cell.angle_beta   90.00
_cell.angle_gamma   90.00
#
_symmetry.space_group_name_H-M   'P 1'
#
loop_
_entity.id
_entity.type
_entity.pdbx_description
1 polymer ?
#
loop_
_entity_poly.entity_id
_entity_poly.type
_entity_poly.pdbx_seq_one_letter_code
_entity_poly.pdbx_strand_id
1 'polypeptide(L)'
;TERDIQTERDIYQCCELDPAARRAITSLTDRLYCGGPMFNSKGQACGYRRCRASGVLTTSLGNTLTCYLKAQAACRAAGLKDFDMLVCGDDLVVISESVGVSEDXSAL
;
A
#
# COMPACT_ATOMS: atom_id res chain seq x y z
N THR A 1 4.31 -5.30 -2.61
CA THR A 1 5.29 -6.27 -2.10
C THR A 1 4.83 -6.84 -0.78
N GLU A 2 5.51 -7.86 -0.34
CA GLU A 2 5.20 -8.49 0.93
C GLU A 2 5.35 -7.51 2.09
N ARG A 3 6.37 -6.66 2.01
CA ARG A 3 6.59 -5.63 3.02
C ARG A 3 5.44 -4.62 3.04
N ASP A 4 4.94 -4.27 1.86
CA ASP A 4 3.80 -3.35 1.76
C ASP A 4 2.57 -3.93 2.43
N ILE A 5 2.33 -5.22 2.23
CA ILE A 5 1.19 -5.90 2.85
C ILE A 5 1.35 -5.91 4.36
N GLN A 6 2.57 -6.16 4.86
CA GLN A 6 2.81 -6.14 6.29
C GLN A 6 2.53 -4.76 6.89
N THR A 7 2.95 -3.71 6.21
CA THR A 7 2.70 -2.34 6.67
C THR A 7 1.21 -2.06 6.71
N GLU A 8 0.49 -2.45 5.68
CA GLU A 8 -0.97 -2.28 5.63
C GLU A 8 -1.63 -3.01 6.80
N ARG A 9 -1.21 -4.24 7.05
CA ARG A 9 -1.73 -5.03 8.16
C ARG A 9 -1.49 -4.34 9.49
N ASP A 10 -0.28 -3.78 9.68
CA ASP A 10 0.04 -3.08 10.91
C ASP A 10 -0.87 -1.87 11.11
N ILE A 11 -1.21 -1.17 10.04
CA ILE A 11 -2.09 0.00 10.12
C ILE A 11 -3.50 -0.43 10.52
N TYR A 12 -4.01 -1.52 9.96
CA TYR A 12 -5.33 -2.01 10.34
C TYR A 12 -5.37 -2.38 11.82
N GLN A 13 -4.25 -2.88 12.35
CA GLN A 13 -4.19 -3.27 13.76
C GLN A 13 -4.12 -2.08 14.71
N CYS A 14 -3.97 -0.86 14.18
CA CYS A 14 -4.05 0.34 15.00
C CYS A 14 -5.48 0.68 15.40
N CYS A 15 -6.47 0.09 14.77
CA CYS A 15 -7.85 0.30 15.12
C CYS A 15 -8.16 -0.35 16.49
N GLU A 16 -9.17 0.16 17.17
CA GLU A 16 -9.60 -0.42 18.44
C GLU A 16 -10.44 -1.66 18.13
N LEU A 17 -9.83 -2.81 18.28
CA LEU A 17 -10.44 -4.08 17.93
C LEU A 17 -10.50 -4.99 19.14
N ASP A 18 -11.62 -5.71 19.29
CA ASP A 18 -11.63 -6.74 20.31
C ASP A 18 -10.77 -7.93 19.86
N PRO A 19 -10.40 -8.84 20.76
CA PRO A 19 -9.47 -9.93 20.39
C PRO A 19 -9.97 -10.80 19.25
N ALA A 20 -11.26 -11.08 19.19
CA ALA A 20 -11.80 -11.93 18.13
C ALA A 20 -11.70 -11.23 16.77
N ALA A 21 -12.03 -9.93 16.73
CA ALA A 21 -11.91 -9.16 15.50
C ALA A 21 -10.45 -9.06 15.06
N ARG A 22 -9.56 -8.85 16.01
CA ARG A 22 -8.13 -8.73 15.70
C ARG A 22 -7.60 -10.02 15.08
N ARG A 23 -7.97 -11.17 15.64
CA ARG A 23 -7.54 -12.45 15.07
C ARG A 23 -8.16 -12.68 13.70
N ALA A 24 -9.41 -12.33 13.51
CA ALA A 24 -10.09 -12.52 12.22
C ALA A 24 -9.44 -11.67 11.15
N ILE A 25 -9.13 -10.41 11.46
CA ILE A 25 -8.51 -9.51 10.48
C ILE A 25 -7.12 -9.99 10.12
N THR A 26 -6.34 -10.45 11.10
CA THR A 26 -5.02 -11.00 10.82
C THR A 26 -5.09 -12.18 9.87
N SER A 27 -5.98 -13.11 10.16
CA SER A 27 -6.12 -14.31 9.33
C SER A 27 -6.59 -13.97 7.92
N LEU A 28 -7.60 -13.10 7.80
CA LEU A 28 -8.13 -12.73 6.50
C LEU A 28 -7.11 -11.95 5.67
N THR A 29 -6.36 -11.08 6.32
CA THR A 29 -5.34 -10.32 5.61
C THR A 29 -4.27 -11.24 5.05
N ASP A 30 -3.83 -12.20 5.85
CA ASP A 30 -2.82 -13.17 5.38
C ASP A 30 -3.32 -13.94 4.17
N ARG A 31 -4.56 -14.41 4.22
CA ARG A 31 -5.05 -15.29 3.17
C ARG A 31 -5.43 -14.54 1.90
N LEU A 32 -5.92 -13.30 2.03
CA LEU A 32 -6.44 -12.57 0.88
C LEU A 32 -5.39 -11.74 0.18
N TYR A 33 -4.41 -11.22 0.91
CA TYR A 33 -3.53 -10.18 0.38
C TYR A 33 -2.12 -10.62 0.10
N CYS A 34 -1.64 -11.69 0.73
CA CYS A 34 -0.24 -12.08 0.58
C CYS A 34 0.03 -12.91 -0.68
N GLY A 35 -1.01 -13.20 -1.43
CA GLY A 35 -0.85 -13.92 -2.68
C GLY A 35 -1.21 -15.40 -2.53
N GLY A 36 -0.96 -16.13 -3.57
CA GLY A 36 -1.31 -17.55 -3.59
C GLY A 36 -1.52 -18.02 -5.02
N PRO A 37 -1.91 -19.28 -5.16
CA PRO A 37 -2.14 -19.82 -6.50
C PRO A 37 -3.35 -19.19 -7.16
N MET A 38 -3.30 -19.12 -8.49
CA MET A 38 -4.40 -18.61 -9.29
C MET A 38 -4.96 -19.73 -10.14
N PHE A 39 -6.28 -19.77 -10.25
CA PHE A 39 -6.97 -20.79 -11.04
C PHE A 39 -7.89 -20.12 -12.05
N ASN A 40 -8.05 -20.77 -13.21
CA ASN A 40 -9.02 -20.28 -14.18
C ASN A 40 -10.42 -20.79 -13.81
N SER A 41 -11.41 -20.44 -14.63
CA SER A 41 -12.79 -20.84 -14.36
C SER A 41 -13.01 -22.33 -14.44
N LYS A 42 -12.09 -23.06 -15.06
CA LYS A 42 -12.16 -24.53 -15.17
C LYS A 42 -11.44 -25.23 -14.03
N GLY A 43 -10.87 -24.48 -13.09
CA GLY A 43 -10.16 -25.05 -11.96
C GLY A 43 -8.71 -25.40 -12.23
N GLN A 44 -8.19 -25.03 -13.38
CA GLN A 44 -6.78 -25.30 -13.73
C GLN A 44 -5.88 -24.23 -13.13
N ALA A 45 -4.74 -24.63 -12.58
CA ALA A 45 -3.78 -23.70 -12.01
C ALA A 45 -3.17 -22.84 -13.12
N CYS A 46 -3.18 -21.52 -12.92
CA CYS A 46 -2.69 -20.58 -13.92
C CYS A 46 -1.47 -19.81 -13.46
N GLY A 47 -0.94 -20.13 -12.28
CA GLY A 47 0.22 -19.44 -11.77
C GLY A 47 0.06 -19.13 -10.29
N TYR A 48 0.92 -18.26 -9.81
CA TYR A 48 0.98 -17.93 -8.39
C TYR A 48 1.03 -16.42 -8.24
N ARG A 49 0.03 -15.85 -7.57
CA ARG A 49 -0.02 -14.40 -7.35
C ARG A 49 0.87 -14.03 -6.17
N ARG A 50 1.73 -13.05 -6.37
CA ARG A 50 2.63 -12.57 -5.32
C ARG A 50 2.42 -11.10 -5.00
N CYS A 51 1.36 -10.50 -5.54
CA CYS A 51 1.10 -9.09 -5.33
C CYS A 51 -0.39 -8.88 -5.14
N ARG A 52 -0.75 -7.63 -4.87
CA ARG A 52 -2.15 -7.29 -4.66
C ARG A 52 -2.96 -7.55 -5.92
N ALA A 53 -4.09 -8.22 -5.77
CA ALA A 53 -5.00 -8.43 -6.88
C ALA A 53 -5.88 -7.20 -7.05
N SER A 54 -6.11 -6.81 -8.29
CA SER A 54 -7.11 -5.81 -8.60
C SER A 54 -8.49 -6.41 -8.26
N GLY A 55 -9.33 -5.62 -7.62
CA GLY A 55 -10.68 -6.07 -7.30
C GLY A 55 -10.85 -6.71 -5.94
N VAL A 56 -9.77 -6.85 -5.17
CA VAL A 56 -9.91 -7.21 -3.76
C VAL A 56 -10.56 -6.04 -3.04
N LEU A 57 -11.41 -6.33 -2.07
CA LEU A 57 -12.22 -5.31 -1.40
C LEU A 57 -11.40 -4.11 -0.93
N THR A 58 -10.22 -4.34 -0.39
CA THR A 58 -9.41 -3.28 0.18
C THR A 58 -8.32 -2.78 -0.77
N THR A 59 -8.41 -3.10 -2.06
CA THR A 59 -7.35 -2.70 -3.00
C THR A 59 -7.17 -1.19 -3.03
N SER A 60 -8.27 -0.43 -3.09
CA SER A 60 -8.16 1.03 -3.17
C SER A 60 -7.53 1.60 -1.90
N LEU A 61 -8.01 1.20 -0.74
CA LEU A 61 -7.45 1.70 0.51
C LEU A 61 -6.01 1.27 0.69
N GLY A 62 -5.73 0.01 0.41
CA GLY A 62 -4.38 -0.51 0.57
C GLY A 62 -3.38 0.16 -0.36
N ASN A 63 -3.77 0.38 -1.60
CA ASN A 63 -2.87 1.06 -2.55
C ASN A 63 -2.68 2.52 -2.14
N THR A 64 -3.74 3.17 -1.65
CA THR A 64 -3.64 4.54 -1.19
C THR A 64 -2.66 4.66 -0.02
N LEU A 65 -2.79 3.78 0.97
CA LEU A 65 -1.89 3.80 2.12
C LEU A 65 -0.45 3.54 1.71
N THR A 66 -0.23 2.57 0.82
CA THR A 66 1.11 2.24 0.35
C THR A 66 1.72 3.42 -0.39
N CYS A 67 0.96 4.02 -1.30
CA CYS A 67 1.43 5.17 -2.06
C CYS A 67 1.77 6.34 -1.14
N TYR A 68 0.89 6.61 -0.17
CA TYR A 68 1.10 7.70 0.76
C TYR A 68 2.38 7.53 1.57
N LEU A 69 2.57 6.35 2.14
CA LEU A 69 3.73 6.11 3.00
C LEU A 69 5.03 6.15 2.23
N LYS A 70 5.05 5.57 1.04
CA LYS A 70 6.26 5.61 0.21
C LYS A 70 6.56 7.02 -0.26
N ALA A 71 5.54 7.77 -0.66
CA ALA A 71 5.74 9.14 -1.11
C ALA A 71 6.22 10.03 0.04
N GLN A 72 5.65 9.84 1.24
CA GLN A 72 6.07 10.61 2.40
C GLN A 72 7.55 10.37 2.70
N ALA A 73 7.97 9.11 2.66
CA ALA A 73 9.37 8.79 2.90
C ALA A 73 10.27 9.40 1.83
N ALA A 74 9.83 9.37 0.58
CA ALA A 74 10.62 9.93 -0.52
C ALA A 74 10.75 11.44 -0.39
N CYS A 75 9.65 12.12 -0.02
CA CYS A 75 9.68 13.57 0.16
C CYS A 75 10.63 13.96 1.27
N ARG A 76 10.61 13.24 2.38
CA ARG A 76 11.51 13.52 3.49
C ARG A 76 12.96 13.24 3.10
N ALA A 77 13.19 12.16 2.37
CA ALA A 77 14.54 11.85 1.89
C ALA A 77 15.06 12.91 0.93
N ALA A 78 14.17 13.54 0.16
CA ALA A 78 14.54 14.61 -0.76
C ALA A 78 14.72 15.96 -0.06
N GLY A 79 14.49 16.04 1.24
CA GLY A 79 14.70 17.25 2.00
C GLY A 79 13.50 18.17 2.10
N LEU A 80 12.34 17.74 1.64
CA LEU A 80 11.11 18.54 1.77
C LEU A 80 10.66 18.51 3.23
N LYS A 81 10.36 19.67 3.79
CA LYS A 81 9.93 19.75 5.19
C LYS A 81 8.45 20.09 5.32
N ASP A 82 7.96 20.99 4.48
CA ASP A 82 6.56 21.40 4.50
C ASP A 82 5.93 20.95 3.20
N PHE A 83 5.10 19.93 3.27
CA PHE A 83 4.43 19.45 2.08
C PHE A 83 3.11 18.82 2.45
N ASP A 84 2.19 18.83 1.49
CA ASP A 84 0.90 18.16 1.59
C ASP A 84 0.78 17.20 0.43
N MET A 85 -0.07 16.20 0.59
CA MET A 85 -0.26 15.20 -0.45
C MET A 85 -1.74 14.93 -0.66
N LEU A 86 -2.10 14.67 -1.91
CA LEU A 86 -3.39 14.13 -2.28
C LEU A 86 -3.13 12.78 -2.90
N VAL A 87 -3.73 11.74 -2.35
CA VAL A 87 -3.45 10.38 -2.78
C VAL A 87 -4.75 9.65 -3.02
N CYS A 88 -4.81 8.94 -4.13
CA CYS A 88 -5.95 8.08 -4.44
C CYS A 88 -5.42 6.87 -5.22
N GLY A 89 -5.37 5.69 -4.56
CA GLY A 89 -4.75 4.55 -5.17
C GLY A 89 -3.28 4.83 -5.45
N ASP A 90 -2.88 4.67 -6.68
CA ASP A 90 -1.50 4.95 -7.09
C ASP A 90 -1.34 6.36 -7.67
N ASP A 91 -2.39 7.17 -7.68
CA ASP A 91 -2.33 8.55 -8.14
C ASP A 91 -1.91 9.45 -6.99
N LEU A 92 -1.01 10.39 -7.27
CA LEU A 92 -0.38 11.18 -6.22
C LEU A 92 -0.12 12.59 -6.72
N VAL A 93 -0.42 13.56 -5.87
CA VAL A 93 -0.01 14.94 -6.07
C VAL A 93 0.68 15.40 -4.79
N VAL A 94 1.86 15.99 -4.93
CA VAL A 94 2.59 16.57 -3.82
C VAL A 94 2.65 18.07 -4.00
N ILE A 95 2.30 18.80 -2.96
CA ILE A 95 2.33 20.27 -2.96
C ILE A 95 3.29 20.69 -1.87
N SER A 96 4.33 21.40 -2.23
CA SER A 96 5.34 21.76 -1.26
C SER A 96 5.91 23.15 -1.52
N GLU A 97 6.62 23.67 -0.54
CA GLU A 97 7.45 24.83 -0.72
C GLU A 97 8.60 24.47 -1.67
N SER A 98 9.02 25.45 -2.45
CA SER A 98 10.16 25.23 -3.32
C SER A 98 11.44 25.19 -2.49
N VAL A 99 12.24 24.17 -2.73
CA VAL A 99 13.53 24.03 -2.03
C VAL A 99 14.68 24.16 -3.01
N GLY A 100 14.41 24.76 -4.17
CA GLY A 100 15.39 24.93 -5.22
C GLY A 100 14.95 24.17 -6.45
N VAL A 101 15.73 24.32 -7.51
CA VAL A 101 15.45 23.66 -8.77
C VAL A 101 16.36 22.45 -8.90
N SER A 102 15.77 21.30 -9.19
CA SER A 102 16.52 20.08 -9.43
C SER A 102 16.12 19.52 -10.78
N GLU A 103 17.10 19.15 -11.59
CA GLU A 103 16.85 18.51 -12.87
C GLU A 103 16.90 16.99 -12.76
N ASP A 104 17.09 16.49 -11.55
CA ASP A 104 17.20 15.06 -11.32
C ASP A 104 15.88 14.53 -10.74
N UNK A 105 15.27 14.18 -11.51
CA UNK A 105 14.12 13.69 -11.16
C UNK A 105 14.16 12.59 -10.36
N SER A 106 15.12 11.83 -10.41
CA SER A 106 15.27 10.64 -9.60
C SER A 106 15.34 10.97 -8.10
N ALA A 107 15.47 12.23 -7.76
CA ALA A 107 15.49 12.67 -6.37
C ALA A 107 14.15 12.42 -5.68
N LEU A 108 13.08 12.28 -6.44
CA LEU A 108 11.77 11.89 -5.95
C LEU A 108 11.46 10.50 -6.45
#